data_4487a6a9dadd8cc80c78cfdb7504758e
#
_entry.id   4487a6a9dadd8cc80c78cfdb7504758e
#
_cell.length_a   1.000
_cell.length_b   1.000
_cell.length_c   1.000
_cell.angle_alpha   90.00
_cell.angle_beta   90.00
_cell.angle_gamma   90.00
#
_symmetry.space_group_name_H-M   'P 1'
#
loop_
_entity.id
_entity.type
_entity.pdbx_description
1 polymer ?
#
loop_
_entity_poly.entity_id
_entity_poly.type
_entity_poly.pdbx_seq_one_letter_code
_entity_poly.pdbx_strand_id
1 'polypeptide(L)'
;MSQTTSFKKLTRNLWIAAFSLVAMGILFFIILSFQGLPDFKQLESPDFELATQVIDVKSREIGRYYTQNRLPVDYDHLNPYLIDALVSTEDARFFSHSGVDIEALSRVVMGVITFNRNKGGGSTITQQLAKLLFERPDFSDMGKLRKGWTLMITKFKEWITAVKLERQYTKQEILAMYLNKFNFIYGAYGISAASEIYFGKNQKDLKIEEAATLIGMLKNPALFNPVRRPDTV
;
A
#
# COMPACT_ATOMS: atom_id res chain seq x y z
N MET A 1 17.81 36.35 -43.05
CA MET A 1 18.75 35.42 -42.39
C MET A 1 18.76 35.48 -40.85
N SER A 2 18.33 36.57 -40.20
CA SER A 2 18.36 36.69 -38.71
C SER A 2 17.28 35.91 -37.97
N GLN A 3 16.12 35.70 -38.53
CA GLN A 3 14.97 35.02 -37.87
C GLN A 3 15.19 33.50 -37.68
N THR A 4 15.84 32.83 -38.65
CA THR A 4 16.10 31.39 -38.59
C THR A 4 17.16 31.01 -37.50
N THR A 5 18.11 31.90 -37.26
CA THR A 5 19.11 31.71 -36.17
C THR A 5 18.50 31.92 -34.79
N SER A 6 17.54 32.85 -34.65
CA SER A 6 16.80 33.08 -33.40
C SER A 6 15.92 31.88 -33.05
N PHE A 7 15.23 31.30 -34.04
CA PHE A 7 14.41 30.09 -33.83
C PHE A 7 15.21 28.87 -33.41
N LYS A 8 16.38 28.64 -34.06
CA LYS A 8 17.27 27.54 -33.67
C LYS A 8 17.83 27.68 -32.26
N LYS A 9 18.13 28.91 -31.82
CA LYS A 9 18.54 29.16 -30.44
C LYS A 9 17.40 28.92 -29.45
N LEU A 10 16.20 29.36 -29.74
CA LEU A 10 15.03 29.17 -28.91
C LEU A 10 14.71 27.67 -28.73
N THR A 11 14.64 26.91 -29.83
CA THR A 11 14.38 25.47 -29.77
C THR A 11 15.46 24.72 -29.01
N ARG A 12 16.73 25.05 -29.22
CA ARG A 12 17.83 24.47 -28.44
C ARG A 12 17.69 24.76 -26.94
N ASN A 13 17.39 25.99 -26.57
CA ASN A 13 17.24 26.37 -25.16
C ASN A 13 16.01 25.68 -24.52
N LEU A 14 14.91 25.50 -25.25
CA LEU A 14 13.75 24.72 -24.79
C LEU A 14 14.11 23.24 -24.54
N TRP A 15 14.89 22.63 -25.43
CA TRP A 15 15.35 21.26 -25.23
C TRP A 15 16.31 21.15 -24.06
N ILE A 16 17.26 22.08 -23.91
CA ILE A 16 18.16 22.12 -22.74
C ILE A 16 17.35 22.25 -21.45
N ALA A 17 16.37 23.16 -21.40
CA ALA A 17 15.51 23.32 -20.23
C ALA A 17 14.70 22.04 -19.91
N ALA A 18 14.15 21.39 -20.93
CA ALA A 18 13.41 20.14 -20.78
C ALA A 18 14.32 19.00 -20.24
N PHE A 19 15.50 18.80 -20.84
CA PHE A 19 16.45 17.80 -20.38
C PHE A 19 16.99 18.11 -18.98
N SER A 20 17.24 19.39 -18.65
CA SER A 20 17.67 19.79 -17.31
C SER A 20 16.60 19.50 -16.26
N LEU A 21 15.33 19.73 -16.58
CA LEU A 21 14.20 19.42 -15.69
C LEU A 21 14.12 17.91 -15.42
N VAL A 22 14.23 17.09 -16.47
CA VAL A 22 14.23 15.63 -16.35
C VAL A 22 15.43 15.14 -15.52
N ALA A 23 16.63 15.65 -15.81
CA ALA A 23 17.85 15.30 -15.07
C ALA A 23 17.76 15.69 -13.59
N MET A 24 17.18 16.86 -13.30
CA MET A 24 16.94 17.31 -11.92
C MET A 24 15.92 16.41 -11.20
N GLY A 25 14.86 15.98 -11.89
CA GLY A 25 13.89 15.01 -11.37
C GLY A 25 14.54 13.67 -11.05
N ILE A 26 15.37 13.14 -11.96
CA ILE A 26 16.11 11.89 -11.74
C ILE A 26 17.08 12.03 -10.55
N LEU A 27 17.84 13.11 -10.48
CA LEU A 27 18.75 13.39 -9.37
C LEU A 27 18.00 13.47 -8.04
N PHE A 28 16.85 14.14 -8.01
CA PHE A 28 15.98 14.20 -6.83
C PHE A 28 15.53 12.81 -6.38
N PHE A 29 15.09 11.93 -7.31
CA PHE A 29 14.76 10.55 -6.99
C PHE A 29 15.95 9.74 -6.47
N ILE A 30 17.14 9.93 -7.06
CA ILE A 30 18.37 9.28 -6.59
C ILE A 30 18.66 9.72 -5.14
N ILE A 31 18.63 11.01 -4.84
CA ILE A 31 18.85 11.54 -3.49
C ILE A 31 17.83 10.95 -2.50
N LEU A 32 16.55 10.93 -2.85
CA LEU A 32 15.51 10.34 -2.02
C LEU A 32 15.72 8.83 -1.78
N SER A 33 16.30 8.11 -2.75
CA SER A 33 16.55 6.67 -2.62
C SER A 33 17.64 6.32 -1.61
N PHE A 34 18.47 7.32 -1.23
CA PHE A 34 19.52 7.18 -0.21
C PHE A 34 19.14 7.81 1.15
N GLN A 35 18.04 8.56 1.24
CA GLN A 35 17.66 9.27 2.45
C GLN A 35 16.43 8.66 3.14
N GLY A 36 16.66 8.00 4.28
CA GLY A 36 15.58 7.60 5.19
C GLY A 36 14.56 6.63 4.58
N LEU A 37 15.01 5.78 3.66
CA LEU A 37 14.31 4.57 3.31
C LEU A 37 14.68 3.50 4.32
N PRO A 38 13.77 2.56 4.63
CA PRO A 38 14.06 1.45 5.52
C PRO A 38 15.23 0.65 4.97
N ASP A 39 16.05 0.18 5.89
CA ASP A 39 17.13 -0.74 5.56
C ASP A 39 16.54 -2.04 4.97
N PHE A 40 17.26 -2.64 4.01
CA PHE A 40 16.87 -3.92 3.42
C PHE A 40 16.58 -4.98 4.50
N LYS A 41 17.35 -4.99 5.61
CA LYS A 41 17.11 -5.90 6.75
C LYS A 41 15.72 -5.75 7.37
N GLN A 42 15.18 -4.53 7.44
CA GLN A 42 13.82 -4.28 7.94
C GLN A 42 12.74 -4.74 6.94
N LEU A 43 13.10 -4.82 5.66
CA LEU A 43 12.23 -5.35 4.61
C LEU A 43 12.32 -6.88 4.51
N GLU A 44 13.50 -7.47 4.77
CA GLU A 44 13.72 -8.92 4.74
C GLU A 44 13.03 -9.65 5.91
N SER A 45 12.92 -8.98 7.05
CA SER A 45 12.20 -9.50 8.21
C SER A 45 11.43 -8.36 8.83
N PRO A 46 10.24 -8.00 8.30
CA PRO A 46 9.40 -7.02 8.95
C PRO A 46 9.11 -7.54 10.36
N ASP A 47 9.52 -6.79 11.38
CA ASP A 47 9.22 -7.12 12.78
C ASP A 47 7.71 -7.15 12.97
N PHE A 48 7.15 -8.34 12.88
CA PHE A 48 5.77 -8.59 13.27
C PHE A 48 5.79 -8.99 14.75
N GLU A 49 5.13 -8.21 15.58
CA GLU A 49 4.79 -8.66 16.93
C GLU A 49 3.78 -9.81 16.81
N LEU A 50 4.31 -11.03 16.80
CA LEU A 50 3.50 -12.23 16.64
C LEU A 50 2.84 -12.62 17.96
N ALA A 51 1.61 -13.15 17.88
CA ALA A 51 0.98 -13.79 19.01
C ALA A 51 1.63 -15.17 19.26
N THR A 52 1.98 -15.45 20.51
CA THR A 52 2.41 -16.78 20.94
C THR A 52 1.18 -17.61 21.28
N GLN A 53 0.94 -18.67 20.53
CA GLN A 53 -0.16 -19.61 20.79
C GLN A 53 0.25 -20.64 21.84
N VAL A 54 -0.62 -20.91 22.80
CA VAL A 54 -0.49 -22.02 23.76
C VAL A 54 -1.43 -23.12 23.29
N ILE A 55 -0.84 -24.28 22.96
CA ILE A 55 -1.59 -25.43 22.44
C ILE A 55 -1.51 -26.61 23.42
N ASP A 56 -2.56 -27.44 23.48
CA ASP A 56 -2.56 -28.71 24.20
C ASP A 56 -1.87 -29.82 23.42
N VAL A 57 -1.77 -30.99 24.03
CA VAL A 57 -1.13 -32.20 23.44
C VAL A 57 -1.86 -32.71 22.20
N LYS A 58 -3.08 -32.22 21.93
CA LYS A 58 -3.90 -32.54 20.76
C LYS A 58 -3.88 -31.40 19.72
N SER A 59 -2.93 -30.47 19.83
CA SER A 59 -2.79 -29.28 18.97
C SER A 59 -4.01 -28.34 19.00
N ARG A 60 -4.80 -28.35 20.07
CA ARG A 60 -5.90 -27.42 20.25
C ARG A 60 -5.38 -26.17 20.98
N GLU A 61 -5.73 -25.00 20.49
CA GLU A 61 -5.36 -23.75 21.14
C GLU A 61 -6.07 -23.62 22.50
N ILE A 62 -5.29 -23.36 23.55
CA ILE A 62 -5.77 -23.12 24.92
C ILE A 62 -5.81 -21.61 25.22
N GLY A 63 -4.93 -20.85 24.59
CA GLY A 63 -4.83 -19.41 24.78
C GLY A 63 -3.71 -18.78 23.96
N ARG A 64 -3.60 -17.45 24.06
CA ARG A 64 -2.57 -16.66 23.35
C ARG A 64 -1.96 -15.62 24.28
N TYR A 65 -0.65 -15.36 24.11
CA TYR A 65 0.05 -14.23 24.70
C TYR A 65 0.47 -13.30 23.55
N TYR A 66 0.11 -12.01 23.59
CA TYR A 66 0.43 -11.06 22.53
C TYR A 66 0.41 -9.62 23.03
N THR A 67 1.22 -8.77 22.40
CA THR A 67 1.08 -7.32 22.37
C THR A 67 0.10 -6.93 21.25
N GLN A 68 0.26 -7.60 20.08
CA GLN A 68 -0.68 -7.54 18.94
C GLN A 68 -1.17 -8.97 18.64
N ASN A 69 -2.50 -9.17 18.58
CA ASN A 69 -3.06 -10.46 18.19
C ASN A 69 -2.86 -10.68 16.68
N ARG A 70 -1.65 -11.11 16.31
CA ARG A 70 -1.25 -11.31 14.93
C ARG A 70 -0.82 -12.75 14.69
N LEU A 71 -1.57 -13.43 13.84
CA LEU A 71 -1.28 -14.78 13.34
C LEU A 71 -1.07 -14.69 11.83
N PRO A 72 0.18 -14.69 11.34
CA PRO A 72 0.44 -14.61 9.92
C PRO A 72 -0.06 -15.87 9.20
N VAL A 73 -0.51 -15.66 7.97
CA VAL A 73 -0.96 -16.71 7.07
C VAL A 73 -0.16 -16.59 5.78
N ASP A 74 0.42 -17.71 5.35
CA ASP A 74 1.10 -17.78 4.05
C ASP A 74 0.07 -17.73 2.91
N TYR A 75 0.51 -17.29 1.73
CA TYR A 75 -0.35 -17.13 0.57
C TYR A 75 -1.15 -18.39 0.23
N ASP A 76 -0.51 -19.54 0.21
CA ASP A 76 -1.13 -20.83 -0.13
C ASP A 76 -2.23 -21.27 0.85
N HIS A 77 -2.26 -20.64 2.01
CA HIS A 77 -3.26 -20.87 3.05
C HIS A 77 -4.32 -19.77 3.14
N LEU A 78 -4.21 -18.70 2.34
CA LEU A 78 -5.23 -17.65 2.28
C LEU A 78 -6.48 -18.14 1.56
N ASN A 79 -7.63 -17.66 2.03
CA ASN A 79 -8.90 -17.90 1.33
C ASN A 79 -8.88 -17.21 -0.06
N PRO A 80 -9.17 -17.93 -1.16
CA PRO A 80 -9.17 -17.36 -2.50
C PRO A 80 -10.09 -16.14 -2.65
N TYR A 81 -11.23 -16.11 -1.98
CA TYR A 81 -12.15 -14.96 -2.03
C TYR A 81 -11.54 -13.68 -1.47
N LEU A 82 -10.63 -13.79 -0.49
CA LEU A 82 -9.89 -12.62 0.02
C LEU A 82 -8.95 -12.05 -1.03
N ILE A 83 -8.25 -12.92 -1.76
CA ILE A 83 -7.32 -12.55 -2.81
C ILE A 83 -8.06 -11.90 -3.97
N ASP A 84 -9.13 -12.54 -4.45
CA ASP A 84 -9.93 -12.06 -5.56
C ASP A 84 -10.59 -10.72 -5.24
N ALA A 85 -11.18 -10.59 -4.04
CA ALA A 85 -11.76 -9.33 -3.59
C ALA A 85 -10.71 -8.22 -3.48
N LEU A 86 -9.54 -8.50 -2.89
CA LEU A 86 -8.45 -7.53 -2.73
C LEU A 86 -7.95 -7.03 -4.08
N VAL A 87 -7.61 -7.94 -4.99
CA VAL A 87 -7.09 -7.58 -6.31
C VAL A 87 -8.15 -6.82 -7.11
N SER A 88 -9.40 -7.28 -7.11
CA SER A 88 -10.48 -6.66 -7.89
C SER A 88 -10.81 -5.24 -7.41
N THR A 89 -10.74 -4.98 -6.10
CA THR A 89 -11.16 -3.70 -5.53
C THR A 89 -10.04 -2.68 -5.43
N GLU A 90 -8.84 -3.11 -5.04
CA GLU A 90 -7.74 -2.20 -4.74
C GLU A 90 -6.76 -2.04 -5.92
N ASP A 91 -6.53 -3.11 -6.70
CA ASP A 91 -5.51 -3.09 -7.74
C ASP A 91 -5.75 -4.16 -8.81
N ALA A 92 -6.73 -3.96 -9.67
CA ALA A 92 -7.14 -4.95 -10.68
C ALA A 92 -6.02 -5.37 -11.65
N ARG A 93 -4.93 -4.60 -11.73
CA ARG A 93 -3.75 -4.91 -12.56
C ARG A 93 -2.54 -5.28 -11.74
N PHE A 94 -2.72 -5.70 -10.50
CA PHE A 94 -1.65 -6.02 -9.56
C PHE A 94 -0.57 -6.93 -10.16
N PHE A 95 -0.96 -7.94 -10.91
CA PHE A 95 -0.04 -8.91 -11.53
C PHE A 95 0.68 -8.39 -12.78
N SER A 96 0.33 -7.20 -13.29
CA SER A 96 0.86 -6.67 -14.56
C SER A 96 1.85 -5.51 -14.41
N HIS A 97 2.08 -5.02 -13.20
CA HIS A 97 3.05 -3.95 -12.92
C HIS A 97 4.06 -4.35 -11.84
N SER A 98 5.12 -3.56 -11.64
CA SER A 98 6.18 -3.79 -10.66
C SER A 98 6.18 -2.72 -9.56
N GLY A 99 5.13 -2.68 -8.77
CA GLY A 99 4.98 -1.80 -7.60
C GLY A 99 4.33 -0.45 -7.89
N VAL A 100 4.48 0.09 -9.09
CA VAL A 100 3.82 1.33 -9.53
C VAL A 100 3.07 1.06 -10.82
N ASP A 101 1.78 1.32 -10.83
CA ASP A 101 0.94 1.24 -12.02
C ASP A 101 0.92 2.59 -12.75
N ILE A 102 1.74 2.70 -13.80
CA ILE A 102 1.89 3.93 -14.59
C ILE A 102 0.58 4.29 -15.31
N GLU A 103 -0.20 3.31 -15.74
CA GLU A 103 -1.47 3.56 -16.41
C GLU A 103 -2.53 4.09 -15.43
N ALA A 104 -2.62 3.52 -14.22
CA ALA A 104 -3.47 4.07 -13.16
C ALA A 104 -3.03 5.48 -12.77
N LEU A 105 -1.72 5.72 -12.64
CA LEU A 105 -1.16 7.02 -12.33
C LEU A 105 -1.50 8.05 -13.43
N SER A 106 -1.33 7.70 -14.70
CA SER A 106 -1.67 8.58 -15.84
C SER A 106 -3.16 8.92 -15.83
N ARG A 107 -4.04 7.96 -15.54
CA ARG A 107 -5.49 8.16 -15.43
C ARG A 107 -5.83 9.14 -14.30
N VAL A 108 -5.17 9.05 -13.15
CA VAL A 108 -5.36 9.99 -12.04
C VAL A 108 -4.90 11.38 -12.42
N VAL A 109 -3.71 11.53 -13.03
CA VAL A 109 -3.19 12.82 -13.51
C VAL A 109 -4.14 13.47 -14.51
N MET A 110 -4.62 12.69 -15.50
CA MET A 110 -5.63 13.19 -16.45
C MET A 110 -6.94 13.56 -15.76
N GLY A 111 -7.34 12.83 -14.71
CA GLY A 111 -8.50 13.18 -13.88
C GLY A 111 -8.35 14.52 -13.19
N VAL A 112 -7.19 14.83 -12.65
CA VAL A 112 -6.88 16.12 -12.02
C VAL A 112 -6.92 17.24 -13.06
N ILE A 113 -6.28 17.04 -14.21
CA ILE A 113 -6.24 18.04 -15.32
C ILE A 113 -7.65 18.33 -15.85
N THR A 114 -8.49 17.30 -15.97
CA THR A 114 -9.86 17.41 -16.49
C THR A 114 -10.90 17.75 -15.42
N PHE A 115 -10.49 18.04 -14.18
CA PHE A 115 -11.36 18.26 -13.01
C PHE A 115 -12.38 17.14 -12.75
N ASN A 116 -12.13 15.94 -13.27
CA ASN A 116 -12.97 14.77 -13.07
C ASN A 116 -12.45 13.92 -11.91
N ARG A 117 -13.06 14.09 -10.72
CA ARG A 117 -12.65 13.41 -9.47
C ARG A 117 -13.03 11.93 -9.40
N ASN A 118 -13.84 11.43 -10.32
CA ASN A 118 -14.39 10.06 -10.27
C ASN A 118 -13.48 8.98 -10.89
N LYS A 119 -12.20 9.26 -11.11
CA LYS A 119 -11.28 8.34 -11.82
C LYS A 119 -10.54 7.31 -10.95
N GLY A 120 -11.05 7.02 -9.76
CA GLY A 120 -10.53 5.95 -8.90
C GLY A 120 -9.21 6.28 -8.19
N GLY A 121 -8.72 5.35 -7.38
CA GLY A 121 -7.42 5.42 -6.72
C GLY A 121 -6.27 5.11 -7.68
N GLY A 122 -5.10 5.70 -7.41
CA GLY A 122 -3.88 5.45 -8.20
C GLY A 122 -2.78 4.75 -7.38
N SER A 123 -3.08 4.29 -6.17
CA SER A 123 -2.12 3.58 -5.32
C SER A 123 -2.29 2.08 -5.48
N THR A 124 -1.18 1.36 -5.72
CA THR A 124 -1.15 -0.10 -5.83
C THR A 124 -1.17 -0.75 -4.44
N ILE A 125 -1.49 -2.05 -4.38
CA ILE A 125 -1.40 -2.86 -3.15
C ILE A 125 0.02 -2.79 -2.57
N THR A 126 1.06 -2.87 -3.39
CA THR A 126 2.45 -2.78 -2.94
C THR A 126 2.78 -1.41 -2.33
N GLN A 127 2.23 -0.31 -2.89
CA GLN A 127 2.38 1.03 -2.29
C GLN A 127 1.63 1.15 -0.97
N GLN A 128 0.47 0.50 -0.85
CA GLN A 128 -0.28 0.44 0.40
C GLN A 128 0.47 -0.38 1.45
N LEU A 129 1.08 -1.51 1.08
CA LEU A 129 1.96 -2.28 1.96
C LEU A 129 3.16 -1.43 2.40
N ALA A 130 3.85 -0.75 1.47
CA ALA A 130 4.93 0.16 1.81
C ALA A 130 4.50 1.19 2.85
N LYS A 131 3.32 1.77 2.71
CA LYS A 131 2.74 2.70 3.68
C LYS A 131 2.51 2.10 5.07
N LEU A 132 2.18 0.80 5.15
CA LEU A 132 1.96 0.08 6.43
C LEU A 132 3.26 -0.34 7.11
N LEU A 133 4.36 -0.45 6.36
CA LEU A 133 5.66 -0.86 6.89
C LEU A 133 6.45 0.30 7.52
N PHE A 134 6.07 1.55 7.24
CA PHE A 134 6.80 2.72 7.71
C PHE A 134 5.96 3.62 8.58
N GLU A 135 6.60 4.17 9.61
CA GLU A 135 6.03 5.26 10.37
C GLU A 135 5.89 6.50 9.48
N ARG A 136 4.69 7.01 9.44
CA ARG A 136 4.44 8.29 8.76
C ARG A 136 4.77 9.45 9.69
N PRO A 137 5.31 10.55 9.13
CA PRO A 137 5.46 11.77 9.90
C PRO A 137 4.09 12.24 10.43
N ASP A 138 4.07 12.79 11.65
CA ASP A 138 2.88 13.47 12.13
C ASP A 138 2.70 14.77 11.35
N PHE A 139 1.51 14.97 10.80
CA PHE A 139 1.15 16.14 10.00
C PHE A 139 0.32 17.16 10.77
N SER A 140 0.01 16.89 12.06
CA SER A 140 -0.92 17.71 12.85
C SER A 140 -0.44 19.17 13.00
N ASP A 141 0.85 19.35 13.26
CA ASP A 141 1.46 20.66 13.55
C ASP A 141 2.12 21.33 12.33
N MET A 142 1.90 20.79 11.12
CA MET A 142 2.52 21.31 9.91
C MET A 142 1.65 22.36 9.22
N GLY A 143 2.24 23.51 8.91
CA GLY A 143 1.61 24.51 8.02
C GLY A 143 1.34 23.94 6.62
N LYS A 144 0.33 24.47 5.93
CA LYS A 144 -0.20 23.91 4.64
C LYS A 144 0.89 23.62 3.59
N LEU A 145 1.85 24.53 3.40
CA LEU A 145 2.93 24.35 2.42
C LEU A 145 3.89 23.22 2.81
N ARG A 146 4.33 23.21 4.08
CA ARG A 146 5.21 22.15 4.61
C ARG A 146 4.51 20.79 4.57
N LYS A 147 3.25 20.74 4.94
CA LYS A 147 2.43 19.52 4.87
C LYS A 147 2.34 18.97 3.43
N GLY A 148 2.06 19.84 2.45
CA GLY A 148 2.00 19.46 1.03
C GLY A 148 3.35 18.89 0.54
N TRP A 149 4.45 19.54 0.87
CA TRP A 149 5.79 19.10 0.52
C TRP A 149 6.15 17.74 1.17
N THR A 150 5.88 17.60 2.47
CA THR A 150 6.14 16.35 3.21
C THR A 150 5.29 15.19 2.68
N LEU A 151 4.01 15.43 2.35
CA LEU A 151 3.14 14.43 1.72
C LEU A 151 3.69 13.97 0.36
N MET A 152 4.18 14.89 -0.46
CA MET A 152 4.78 14.57 -1.76
C MET A 152 6.04 13.71 -1.59
N ILE A 153 6.96 14.09 -0.71
CA ILE A 153 8.17 13.30 -0.40
C ILE A 153 7.80 11.91 0.13
N THR A 154 6.84 11.83 1.06
CA THR A 154 6.36 10.55 1.60
C THR A 154 5.82 9.67 0.47
N LYS A 155 5.07 10.24 -0.48
CA LYS A 155 4.53 9.49 -1.61
C LYS A 155 5.63 8.96 -2.54
N PHE A 156 6.66 9.73 -2.82
CA PHE A 156 7.81 9.25 -3.58
C PHE A 156 8.58 8.14 -2.85
N LYS A 157 8.73 8.23 -1.53
CA LYS A 157 9.32 7.16 -0.73
C LYS A 157 8.48 5.86 -0.79
N GLU A 158 7.15 5.97 -0.73
CA GLU A 158 6.23 4.83 -0.92
C GLU A 158 6.46 4.16 -2.29
N TRP A 159 6.64 4.94 -3.37
CA TRP A 159 6.89 4.38 -4.71
C TRP A 159 8.24 3.66 -4.79
N ILE A 160 9.31 4.29 -4.30
CA ILE A 160 10.64 3.67 -4.28
C ILE A 160 10.62 2.36 -3.49
N THR A 161 9.95 2.37 -2.34
CA THR A 161 9.82 1.18 -1.50
C THR A 161 8.98 0.10 -2.16
N ALA A 162 7.88 0.47 -2.82
CA ALA A 162 7.05 -0.48 -3.55
C ALA A 162 7.87 -1.20 -4.64
N VAL A 163 8.68 -0.46 -5.41
CA VAL A 163 9.57 -1.07 -6.42
C VAL A 163 10.63 -1.97 -5.77
N LYS A 164 11.15 -1.61 -4.60
CA LYS A 164 12.11 -2.46 -3.86
C LYS A 164 11.44 -3.75 -3.37
N LEU A 165 10.23 -3.67 -2.81
CA LEU A 165 9.45 -4.83 -2.38
C LEU A 165 9.20 -5.79 -3.54
N GLU A 166 8.78 -5.29 -4.70
CA GLU A 166 8.52 -6.12 -5.90
C GLU A 166 9.78 -6.77 -6.50
N ARG A 167 10.96 -6.26 -6.17
CA ARG A 167 12.23 -6.90 -6.55
C ARG A 167 12.64 -8.02 -5.60
N GLN A 168 12.16 -7.99 -4.38
CA GLN A 168 12.59 -8.89 -3.31
C GLN A 168 11.56 -9.98 -3.04
N TYR A 169 10.27 -9.67 -3.18
CA TYR A 169 9.15 -10.57 -2.88
C TYR A 169 8.33 -10.85 -4.13
N THR A 170 7.79 -12.04 -4.18
CA THR A 170 6.81 -12.44 -5.19
C THR A 170 5.48 -11.70 -4.97
N LYS A 171 4.66 -11.65 -5.99
CA LYS A 171 3.30 -11.08 -5.91
C LYS A 171 2.47 -11.74 -4.80
N GLN A 172 2.60 -13.05 -4.66
CA GLN A 172 1.92 -13.85 -3.66
C GLN A 172 2.34 -13.46 -2.24
N GLU A 173 3.64 -13.34 -2.01
CA GLU A 173 4.17 -12.90 -0.71
C GLU A 173 3.72 -11.48 -0.37
N ILE A 174 3.69 -10.56 -1.32
CA ILE A 174 3.21 -9.18 -1.12
C ILE A 174 1.74 -9.16 -0.69
N LEU A 175 0.87 -9.97 -1.33
CA LEU A 175 -0.54 -10.08 -0.92
C LEU A 175 -0.68 -10.63 0.50
N ALA A 176 0.06 -11.69 0.83
CA ALA A 176 0.07 -12.26 2.18
C ALA A 176 0.58 -11.25 3.22
N MET A 177 1.70 -10.58 2.94
CA MET A 177 2.24 -9.54 3.82
C MET A 177 1.24 -8.40 4.06
N TYR A 178 0.55 -7.94 3.01
CA TYR A 178 -0.43 -6.87 3.12
C TYR A 178 -1.60 -7.26 4.02
N LEU A 179 -2.21 -8.42 3.79
CA LEU A 179 -3.33 -8.92 4.59
C LEU A 179 -2.92 -9.23 6.04
N ASN A 180 -1.69 -9.70 6.25
CA ASN A 180 -1.14 -9.96 7.59
C ASN A 180 -0.78 -8.67 8.35
N LYS A 181 -0.38 -7.59 7.64
CA LYS A 181 0.07 -6.34 8.28
C LYS A 181 -1.07 -5.40 8.62
N PHE A 182 -2.16 -5.42 7.87
CA PHE A 182 -3.25 -4.45 8.02
C PHE A 182 -3.93 -4.55 9.41
N ASN A 183 -4.25 -3.38 9.98
CA ASN A 183 -4.97 -3.29 11.25
C ASN A 183 -6.46 -3.04 10.99
N PHE A 184 -7.28 -4.06 11.26
CA PHE A 184 -8.73 -4.03 11.11
C PHE A 184 -9.45 -3.44 12.33
N ILE A 185 -8.73 -2.74 13.22
CA ILE A 185 -9.20 -2.19 14.50
C ILE A 185 -9.71 -3.26 15.49
N TYR A 186 -10.14 -2.83 16.68
CA TYR A 186 -10.60 -3.73 17.78
C TYR A 186 -9.63 -4.86 18.12
N GLY A 187 -8.31 -4.63 18.00
CA GLY A 187 -7.29 -5.64 18.25
C GLY A 187 -7.12 -6.68 17.13
N ALA A 188 -7.82 -6.50 16.01
CA ALA A 188 -7.71 -7.37 14.83
C ALA A 188 -6.50 -6.97 13.97
N TYR A 189 -5.34 -7.51 14.29
CA TYR A 189 -4.11 -7.30 13.54
C TYR A 189 -3.90 -8.43 12.53
N GLY A 190 -4.11 -8.12 11.25
CA GLY A 190 -4.07 -9.08 10.14
C GLY A 190 -5.38 -9.83 9.93
N ILE A 191 -5.46 -10.49 8.78
CA ILE A 191 -6.69 -11.11 8.28
C ILE A 191 -7.19 -12.27 9.13
N SER A 192 -6.27 -13.03 9.74
CA SER A 192 -6.62 -14.16 10.62
C SER A 192 -7.38 -13.68 11.85
N ALA A 193 -6.81 -12.70 12.57
CA ALA A 193 -7.46 -12.11 13.74
C ALA A 193 -8.76 -11.38 13.36
N ALA A 194 -8.79 -10.73 12.20
CA ALA A 194 -10.01 -10.07 11.71
C ALA A 194 -11.15 -11.07 11.46
N SER A 195 -10.85 -12.20 10.82
CA SER A 195 -11.83 -13.26 10.59
C SER A 195 -12.42 -13.81 11.89
N GLU A 196 -11.57 -14.07 12.88
CA GLU A 196 -12.00 -14.55 14.19
C GLU A 196 -12.84 -13.51 14.94
N ILE A 197 -12.41 -12.25 14.97
CA ILE A 197 -13.10 -11.19 15.73
C ILE A 197 -14.42 -10.80 15.10
N TYR A 198 -14.49 -10.68 13.77
CA TYR A 198 -15.70 -10.20 13.09
C TYR A 198 -16.69 -11.30 12.74
N PHE A 199 -16.22 -12.54 12.49
CA PHE A 199 -17.04 -13.65 12.03
C PHE A 199 -16.95 -14.92 12.88
N GLY A 200 -16.08 -14.96 13.89
CA GLY A 200 -15.94 -16.11 14.79
C GLY A 200 -15.42 -17.39 14.13
N LYS A 201 -14.67 -17.27 13.02
CA LYS A 201 -14.19 -18.43 12.24
C LYS A 201 -12.79 -18.21 11.68
N ASN A 202 -12.14 -19.30 11.26
CA ASN A 202 -10.88 -19.23 10.55
C ASN A 202 -11.07 -18.51 9.20
N GLN A 203 -10.05 -17.75 8.77
CA GLN A 203 -10.11 -17.03 7.50
C GLN A 203 -10.31 -17.95 6.29
N LYS A 204 -9.89 -19.22 6.36
CA LYS A 204 -10.13 -20.22 5.31
C LYS A 204 -11.62 -20.53 5.09
N ASP A 205 -12.43 -20.39 6.13
CA ASP A 205 -13.84 -20.74 6.13
C ASP A 205 -14.75 -19.54 5.85
N LEU A 206 -14.17 -18.40 5.48
CA LEU A 206 -14.92 -17.22 5.09
C LEU A 206 -15.70 -17.46 3.81
N LYS A 207 -16.96 -17.05 3.80
CA LYS A 207 -17.78 -16.95 2.61
C LYS A 207 -17.39 -15.72 1.79
N ILE A 208 -17.82 -15.65 0.54
CA ILE A 208 -17.48 -14.56 -0.37
C ILE A 208 -17.91 -13.18 0.16
N GLU A 209 -19.12 -13.09 0.75
CA GLU A 209 -19.64 -11.85 1.32
C GLU A 209 -18.85 -11.41 2.56
N GLU A 210 -18.38 -12.35 3.37
CA GLU A 210 -17.56 -12.07 4.56
C GLU A 210 -16.15 -11.63 4.16
N ALA A 211 -15.57 -12.29 3.17
CA ALA A 211 -14.28 -11.89 2.59
C ALA A 211 -14.37 -10.49 1.98
N ALA A 212 -15.41 -10.21 1.19
CA ALA A 212 -15.65 -8.90 0.60
C ALA A 212 -15.83 -7.81 1.66
N THR A 213 -16.51 -8.11 2.76
CA THR A 213 -16.68 -7.21 3.90
C THR A 213 -15.33 -6.83 4.52
N LEU A 214 -14.47 -7.82 4.82
CA LEU A 214 -13.14 -7.54 5.37
C LEU A 214 -12.28 -6.73 4.40
N ILE A 215 -12.34 -7.02 3.11
CA ILE A 215 -11.61 -6.25 2.10
C ILE A 215 -12.17 -4.83 2.00
N GLY A 216 -13.48 -4.64 2.07
CA GLY A 216 -14.11 -3.32 2.12
C GLY A 216 -13.61 -2.45 3.28
N MET A 217 -13.27 -3.06 4.42
CA MET A 217 -12.68 -2.36 5.57
C MET A 217 -11.29 -1.79 5.28
N LEU A 218 -10.53 -2.29 4.29
CA LEU A 218 -9.20 -1.79 3.96
C LEU A 218 -9.21 -0.30 3.59
N LYS A 219 -10.29 0.16 2.99
CA LYS A 219 -10.46 1.57 2.62
C LYS A 219 -10.59 2.48 3.84
N ASN A 220 -11.37 2.07 4.83
CA ASN A 220 -11.52 2.77 6.12
C ASN A 220 -12.17 1.82 7.14
N PRO A 221 -11.39 1.16 8.01
CA PRO A 221 -11.89 0.16 8.93
C PRO A 221 -12.82 0.70 10.02
N ALA A 222 -12.81 2.01 10.26
CA ALA A 222 -13.75 2.64 11.20
C ALA A 222 -15.10 2.97 10.54
N LEU A 223 -15.09 3.29 9.24
CA LEU A 223 -16.30 3.63 8.49
C LEU A 223 -17.02 2.37 8.00
N PHE A 224 -16.31 1.43 7.39
CA PHE A 224 -16.84 0.18 6.85
C PHE A 224 -16.72 -0.97 7.86
N ASN A 225 -17.22 -0.74 9.07
CA ASN A 225 -17.13 -1.70 10.16
C ASN A 225 -18.46 -2.45 10.30
N PRO A 226 -18.51 -3.78 10.08
CA PRO A 226 -19.75 -4.54 10.08
C PRO A 226 -20.46 -4.59 11.43
N VAL A 227 -19.68 -4.45 12.54
CA VAL A 227 -20.27 -4.44 13.90
C VAL A 227 -20.79 -3.06 14.28
N ARG A 228 -20.05 -2.00 13.93
CA ARG A 228 -20.39 -0.63 14.33
C ARG A 228 -21.37 0.05 13.39
N ARG A 229 -21.30 -0.28 12.11
CA ARG A 229 -22.07 0.35 11.01
C ARG A 229 -22.53 -0.68 10.00
N PRO A 230 -23.41 -1.63 10.36
CA PRO A 230 -23.84 -2.69 9.45
C PRO A 230 -24.52 -2.14 8.18
N ASP A 231 -25.17 -0.98 8.27
CA ASP A 231 -25.86 -0.35 7.13
C ASP A 231 -24.92 0.27 6.09
N THR A 232 -23.61 0.32 6.35
CA THR A 232 -22.60 0.94 5.44
C THR A 232 -21.67 -0.09 4.79
N VAL A 233 -21.88 -1.36 5.07
CA VAL A 233 -21.03 -2.49 4.61
C VAL A 233 -21.70 -3.30 3.51
#